data_b604c49fb736e53c366f92412dad25cb
#
_entry.id   b604c49fb736e53c366f92412dad25cb
#
_cell.length_a   1.000
_cell.length_b   1.000
_cell.length_c   1.000
_cell.angle_alpha   90.00
_cell.angle_beta   90.00
_cell.angle_gamma   90.00
#
_symmetry.space_group_name_H-M   'P 1'
#
loop_
_entity.id
_entity.type
_entity.pdbx_description
1 polymer ?
#
loop_
_entity_poly.entity_id
_entity_poly.type
_entity_poly.pdbx_seq_one_letter_code
_entity_poly.pdbx_strand_id
1 'polypeptide(L)'
;MLLIKICNIIINLAYVPLLINSLNQDRYGIWLTITTIVSWIAFFDIGLGNGLRNKLAESIACKDEINARKYVSTTYGAMGILCFLFFIIEACIVPFCNWNSLLNAHSIPNGELTLLMLWVLSSLAFQMLLKLLNSVLYALQKPALSSLILMLSQLFAFIGIFIYTNVCNEVSLLKLGMIISMAPVVILMIFSLILFRKMIPQYMPTPSFFERSKIKEIVILGSKFFWIQLTTLLLFQSNNLIIAHTCGNTSVAEYNIAYKYIGLIEMAFMIIMTPFWSAATDAYARKDYQWIKGILKKLQFISYIMIAAGGVLILLSDFVYKWWLSSTIKPDKSLMFLLLLYFCIQLSWARYGSIINGIGCVKLQFYITMIEAFVHIPLALLLGTYWGVKGVIISLIISTFANTIWPKIQIKNIFLGKRSIWVK
;
A
#
# COMPACT_ATOMS: atom_id res chain seq x y z
N MET A 1 -15.10 -8.10 9.38
CA MET A 1 -14.08 -7.19 8.82
C MET A 1 -12.90 -6.95 9.79
N LEU A 2 -13.14 -6.62 11.07
CA LEU A 2 -12.08 -6.40 12.08
C LEU A 2 -11.16 -7.62 12.24
N LEU A 3 -11.72 -8.82 12.45
CA LEU A 3 -10.96 -10.06 12.56
C LEU A 3 -10.04 -10.31 11.36
N ILE A 4 -10.53 -10.09 10.14
CA ILE A 4 -9.73 -10.25 8.92
C ILE A 4 -8.53 -9.29 8.92
N LYS A 5 -8.72 -8.04 9.35
CA LYS A 5 -7.62 -7.07 9.47
C LYS A 5 -6.59 -7.48 10.53
N ILE A 6 -7.05 -7.98 11.67
CA ILE A 6 -6.17 -8.49 12.74
C ILE A 6 -5.37 -9.70 12.23
N CYS A 7 -6.03 -10.67 11.57
CA CYS A 7 -5.34 -11.81 10.96
C CYS A 7 -4.28 -11.35 9.94
N ASN A 8 -4.59 -10.35 9.09
CA ASN A 8 -3.63 -9.79 8.16
C ASN A 8 -2.40 -9.21 8.86
N ILE A 9 -2.58 -8.48 9.97
CA ILE A 9 -1.47 -7.93 10.75
C ILE A 9 -0.61 -9.08 11.31
N ILE A 10 -1.23 -10.10 11.91
CA ILE A 10 -0.52 -11.25 12.47
C ILE A 10 0.28 -11.98 11.39
N ILE A 11 -0.32 -12.24 10.22
CA ILE A 11 0.36 -12.90 9.10
C ILE A 11 1.55 -12.04 8.63
N ASN A 12 1.37 -10.72 8.46
CA ASN A 12 2.46 -9.82 8.05
C ASN A 12 3.62 -9.80 9.05
N LEU A 13 3.34 -9.86 10.35
CA LEU A 13 4.38 -9.94 11.38
C LEU A 13 5.08 -11.31 11.36
N ALA A 14 4.33 -12.41 11.15
CA ALA A 14 4.88 -13.75 11.06
C ALA A 14 5.75 -13.97 9.82
N TYR A 15 5.51 -13.22 8.73
CA TYR A 15 6.36 -13.25 7.54
C TYR A 15 7.80 -12.86 7.81
N VAL A 16 8.02 -11.91 8.72
CA VAL A 16 9.36 -11.35 8.98
C VAL A 16 10.33 -12.41 9.48
N PRO A 17 10.07 -13.11 10.61
CA PRO A 17 10.96 -14.16 11.10
C PRO A 17 11.09 -15.31 10.09
N LEU A 18 10.01 -15.71 9.43
CA LEU A 18 10.03 -16.78 8.45
C LEU A 18 11.00 -16.47 7.29
N LEU A 19 10.95 -15.25 6.73
CA LEU A 19 11.81 -14.85 5.61
C LEU A 19 13.25 -14.61 6.04
N ILE A 20 13.50 -13.98 7.19
CA ILE A 20 14.87 -13.72 7.69
C ILE A 20 15.59 -15.02 8.02
N ASN A 21 14.92 -15.95 8.70
CA ASN A 21 15.52 -17.23 9.06
C ASN A 21 15.82 -18.09 7.81
N SER A 22 15.04 -17.91 6.75
CA SER A 22 15.18 -18.67 5.51
C SER A 22 16.18 -18.06 4.52
N LEU A 23 16.25 -16.73 4.42
CA LEU A 23 17.02 -16.02 3.38
C LEU A 23 18.32 -15.39 3.89
N ASN A 24 18.51 -15.22 5.18
CA ASN A 24 19.41 -14.27 5.84
C ASN A 24 19.00 -12.80 5.64
N GLN A 25 19.68 -11.89 6.37
CA GLN A 25 19.34 -10.47 6.44
C GLN A 25 19.56 -9.74 5.10
N ASP A 26 20.67 -10.03 4.40
CA ASP A 26 21.01 -9.36 3.14
C ASP A 26 20.01 -9.71 2.04
N ARG A 27 19.74 -11.01 1.81
CA ARG A 27 18.78 -11.47 0.79
C ARG A 27 17.35 -11.02 1.12
N TYR A 28 16.99 -10.94 2.41
CA TYR A 28 15.69 -10.37 2.81
C TYR A 28 15.61 -8.87 2.49
N GLY A 29 16.70 -8.11 2.67
CA GLY A 29 16.79 -6.71 2.27
C GLY A 29 16.62 -6.53 0.75
N ILE A 30 17.27 -7.39 -0.06
CA ILE A 30 17.09 -7.41 -1.52
C ILE A 30 15.63 -7.65 -1.88
N TRP A 31 14.97 -8.63 -1.24
CA TRP A 31 13.54 -8.91 -1.45
C TRP A 31 12.66 -7.69 -1.14
N LEU A 32 12.93 -6.98 -0.06
CA LEU A 32 12.20 -5.75 0.30
C LEU A 32 12.39 -4.65 -0.74
N THR A 33 13.58 -4.52 -1.31
CA THR A 33 13.86 -3.57 -2.39
C THR A 33 13.11 -3.95 -3.67
N ILE A 34 13.08 -5.23 -4.03
CA ILE A 34 12.27 -5.75 -5.16
C ILE A 34 10.78 -5.44 -4.95
N THR A 35 10.24 -5.68 -3.74
CA THR A 35 8.82 -5.39 -3.45
C THR A 35 8.50 -3.91 -3.56
N THR A 36 9.46 -3.02 -3.31
CA THR A 36 9.31 -1.58 -3.52
C THR A 36 9.14 -1.25 -5.00
N ILE A 37 9.99 -1.80 -5.89
CA ILE A 37 9.87 -1.62 -7.35
C ILE A 37 8.52 -2.15 -7.84
N VAL A 38 8.13 -3.34 -7.39
CA VAL A 38 6.83 -3.95 -7.72
C VAL A 38 5.67 -3.04 -7.28
N SER A 39 5.77 -2.42 -6.10
CA SER A 39 4.76 -1.49 -5.61
C SER A 39 4.62 -0.27 -6.51
N TRP A 40 5.71 0.26 -7.03
CA TRP A 40 5.67 1.38 -7.97
C TRP A 40 4.96 1.01 -9.27
N ILE A 41 5.31 -0.14 -9.84
CA ILE A 41 4.74 -0.61 -11.09
C ILE A 41 3.25 -0.94 -10.92
N ALA A 42 2.83 -1.43 -9.74
CA ALA A 42 1.42 -1.75 -9.46
C ALA A 42 0.48 -0.54 -9.57
N PHE A 43 0.99 0.69 -9.53
CA PHE A 43 0.18 1.90 -9.72
C PHE A 43 -0.01 2.30 -11.20
N PHE A 44 0.68 1.65 -12.13
CA PHE A 44 0.52 1.91 -13.56
C PHE A 44 -0.79 1.36 -14.16
N ASP A 45 -1.76 0.96 -13.31
CA ASP A 45 -3.15 0.67 -13.74
C ASP A 45 -3.90 1.94 -14.21
N ILE A 46 -3.25 3.11 -14.15
CA ILE A 46 -3.78 4.43 -14.55
C ILE A 46 -5.13 4.73 -13.85
N GLY A 47 -5.35 4.14 -12.69
CA GLY A 47 -6.58 4.30 -11.92
C GLY A 47 -7.82 3.64 -12.54
N LEU A 48 -7.65 2.72 -13.51
CA LEU A 48 -8.75 2.01 -14.15
C LEU A 48 -9.65 1.30 -13.14
N GLY A 49 -9.05 0.71 -12.11
CA GLY A 49 -9.81 0.07 -11.02
C GLY A 49 -10.72 1.04 -10.27
N ASN A 50 -10.24 2.24 -9.95
CA ASN A 50 -11.03 3.27 -9.27
C ASN A 50 -12.10 3.88 -10.19
N GLY A 51 -11.77 4.09 -11.47
CA GLY A 51 -12.74 4.52 -12.49
C GLY A 51 -13.88 3.52 -12.65
N LEU A 52 -13.54 2.22 -12.76
CA LEU A 52 -14.52 1.14 -12.80
C LEU A 52 -15.41 1.13 -11.57
N ARG A 53 -14.83 1.17 -10.36
CA ARG A 53 -15.58 1.16 -9.10
C ARG A 53 -16.68 2.23 -9.08
N ASN A 54 -16.34 3.45 -9.46
CA ASN A 54 -17.31 4.55 -9.42
C ASN A 54 -18.38 4.44 -10.50
N LYS A 55 -17.98 4.13 -11.75
CA LYS A 55 -18.93 4.00 -12.86
C LYS A 55 -19.86 2.79 -12.71
N LEU A 56 -19.32 1.68 -12.18
CA LEU A 56 -20.12 0.51 -11.85
C LEU A 56 -21.12 0.81 -10.73
N ALA A 57 -20.68 1.48 -9.65
CA ALA A 57 -21.58 1.86 -8.55
C ALA A 57 -22.69 2.81 -9.03
N GLU A 58 -22.39 3.76 -9.90
CA GLU A 58 -23.36 4.66 -10.54
C GLU A 58 -24.40 3.86 -11.35
N SER A 59 -23.94 2.93 -12.21
CA SER A 59 -24.83 2.09 -13.03
C SER A 59 -25.72 1.18 -12.17
N ILE A 60 -25.19 0.60 -11.10
CA ILE A 60 -25.97 -0.22 -10.15
C ILE A 60 -27.04 0.63 -9.45
N ALA A 61 -26.70 1.84 -9.01
CA ALA A 61 -27.65 2.75 -8.37
C ALA A 61 -28.82 3.14 -9.32
N CYS A 62 -28.51 3.29 -10.61
CA CYS A 62 -29.51 3.56 -11.67
C CYS A 62 -30.24 2.30 -12.15
N LYS A 63 -29.93 1.10 -11.61
CA LYS A 63 -30.48 -0.21 -12.05
C LYS A 63 -30.22 -0.52 -13.53
N ASP A 64 -29.11 0.00 -14.08
CA ASP A 64 -28.71 -0.20 -15.47
C ASP A 64 -27.66 -1.32 -15.55
N GLU A 65 -28.14 -2.57 -15.57
CA GLU A 65 -27.27 -3.76 -15.62
C GLU A 65 -26.48 -3.88 -16.91
N ILE A 66 -27.02 -3.39 -18.02
CA ILE A 66 -26.34 -3.44 -19.33
C ILE A 66 -25.10 -2.54 -19.31
N ASN A 67 -25.25 -1.28 -18.90
CA ASN A 67 -24.12 -0.37 -18.76
C ASN A 67 -23.13 -0.83 -17.68
N ALA A 68 -23.61 -1.37 -16.56
CA ALA A 68 -22.78 -1.98 -15.53
C ALA A 68 -21.86 -3.06 -16.13
N ARG A 69 -22.40 -3.98 -16.92
CA ARG A 69 -21.65 -5.05 -17.59
C ARG A 69 -20.69 -4.49 -18.65
N LYS A 70 -21.11 -3.46 -19.42
CA LYS A 70 -20.24 -2.76 -20.39
C LYS A 70 -19.02 -2.15 -19.69
N TYR A 71 -19.17 -1.45 -18.55
CA TYR A 71 -18.06 -0.89 -17.79
C TYR A 71 -17.11 -1.98 -17.31
N VAL A 72 -17.61 -3.09 -16.76
CA VAL A 72 -16.77 -4.21 -16.32
C VAL A 72 -16.01 -4.79 -17.52
N SER A 73 -16.71 -5.16 -18.59
CA SER A 73 -16.09 -5.81 -19.77
C SER A 73 -15.07 -4.90 -20.45
N THR A 74 -15.37 -3.61 -20.56
CA THR A 74 -14.46 -2.62 -21.16
C THR A 74 -13.22 -2.41 -20.32
N THR A 75 -13.35 -2.36 -18.99
CA THR A 75 -12.19 -2.20 -18.09
C THR A 75 -11.31 -3.43 -18.10
N TYR A 76 -11.87 -4.64 -18.06
CA TYR A 76 -11.10 -5.88 -18.17
C TYR A 76 -10.38 -5.99 -19.54
N GLY A 77 -11.04 -5.58 -20.65
CA GLY A 77 -10.43 -5.54 -21.96
C GLY A 77 -9.29 -4.53 -22.04
N ALA A 78 -9.49 -3.31 -21.56
CA ALA A 78 -8.47 -2.27 -21.52
C ALA A 78 -7.27 -2.68 -20.65
N MET A 79 -7.52 -3.24 -19.46
CA MET A 79 -6.47 -3.76 -18.58
C MET A 79 -5.74 -4.93 -19.22
N GLY A 80 -6.43 -5.82 -19.93
CA GLY A 80 -5.82 -6.93 -20.67
C GLY A 80 -4.83 -6.42 -21.75
N ILE A 81 -5.19 -5.36 -22.48
CA ILE A 81 -4.29 -4.72 -23.44
C ILE A 81 -3.07 -4.11 -22.74
N LEU A 82 -3.27 -3.41 -21.62
CA LEU A 82 -2.16 -2.84 -20.84
C LEU A 82 -1.23 -3.94 -20.29
N CYS A 83 -1.77 -5.03 -19.76
CA CYS A 83 -0.97 -6.16 -19.31
C CYS A 83 -0.17 -6.80 -20.45
N PHE A 84 -0.77 -6.96 -21.62
CA PHE A 84 -0.08 -7.49 -22.80
C PHE A 84 1.08 -6.59 -23.25
N LEU A 85 0.86 -5.27 -23.30
CA LEU A 85 1.93 -4.31 -23.59
C LEU A 85 3.02 -4.36 -22.53
N PHE A 86 2.65 -4.51 -21.26
CA PHE A 86 3.60 -4.63 -20.17
C PHE A 86 4.48 -5.88 -20.32
N PHE A 87 3.92 -7.04 -20.71
CA PHE A 87 4.69 -8.25 -21.00
C PHE A 87 5.71 -8.07 -22.14
N ILE A 88 5.34 -7.32 -23.20
CA ILE A 88 6.28 -7.01 -24.29
C ILE A 88 7.43 -6.14 -23.76
N ILE A 89 7.11 -5.09 -23.00
CA ILE A 89 8.11 -4.18 -22.42
C ILE A 89 9.03 -4.95 -21.46
N GLU A 90 8.47 -5.78 -20.61
CA GLU A 90 9.20 -6.63 -19.67
C GLU A 90 10.18 -7.56 -20.40
N ALA A 91 9.72 -8.28 -21.42
CA ALA A 91 10.56 -9.19 -22.21
C ALA A 91 11.69 -8.45 -22.96
N CYS A 92 11.46 -7.19 -23.36
CA CYS A 92 12.47 -6.38 -24.05
C CYS A 92 13.46 -5.68 -23.11
N ILE A 93 13.08 -5.37 -21.87
CA ILE A 93 13.92 -4.53 -20.98
C ILE A 93 14.62 -5.37 -19.92
N VAL A 94 13.89 -6.25 -19.23
CA VAL A 94 14.39 -6.94 -18.01
C VAL A 94 15.65 -7.78 -18.27
N PRO A 95 15.80 -8.53 -19.39
CA PRO A 95 17.00 -9.30 -19.66
C PRO A 95 18.28 -8.48 -19.84
N PHE A 96 18.16 -7.21 -20.23
CA PHE A 96 19.29 -6.32 -20.50
C PHE A 96 19.68 -5.47 -19.27
N CYS A 97 18.94 -5.53 -18.19
CA CYS A 97 19.24 -4.78 -16.97
C CYS A 97 20.33 -5.46 -16.13
N ASN A 98 21.23 -4.64 -15.60
CA ASN A 98 22.18 -5.10 -14.57
C ASN A 98 21.50 -5.01 -13.19
N TRP A 99 20.82 -6.08 -12.78
CA TRP A 99 20.07 -6.14 -11.54
C TRP A 99 20.98 -6.10 -10.30
N ASN A 100 22.22 -6.59 -10.39
CA ASN A 100 23.19 -6.49 -9.30
C ASN A 100 23.45 -5.03 -8.92
N SER A 101 23.67 -4.18 -9.91
CA SER A 101 23.91 -2.75 -9.68
C SER A 101 22.62 -2.04 -9.22
N LEU A 102 21.48 -2.35 -9.84
CA LEU A 102 20.20 -1.66 -9.54
C LEU A 102 19.69 -1.98 -8.13
N LEU A 103 19.85 -3.24 -7.68
CA LEU A 103 19.39 -3.71 -6.38
C LEU A 103 20.48 -3.69 -5.32
N ASN A 104 21.73 -3.29 -5.69
CA ASN A 104 22.92 -3.42 -4.84
C ASN A 104 23.06 -4.85 -4.28
N ALA A 105 22.89 -5.86 -5.14
CA ALA A 105 22.76 -7.27 -4.77
C ALA A 105 23.92 -8.12 -5.31
N HIS A 106 25.13 -7.91 -4.79
CA HIS A 106 26.34 -8.59 -5.26
C HIS A 106 26.45 -10.07 -4.80
N SER A 107 25.63 -10.48 -3.84
CA SER A 107 25.62 -11.84 -3.28
C SER A 107 24.83 -12.86 -4.12
N ILE A 108 24.16 -12.43 -5.21
CA ILE A 108 23.30 -13.26 -6.05
C ILE A 108 23.72 -13.09 -7.51
N PRO A 109 23.80 -14.18 -8.31
CA PRO A 109 24.09 -14.09 -9.75
C PRO A 109 23.04 -13.24 -10.50
N ASN A 110 23.50 -12.36 -11.43
CA ASN A 110 22.57 -11.49 -12.19
C ASN A 110 21.49 -12.30 -12.96
N GLY A 111 21.85 -13.49 -13.46
CA GLY A 111 20.88 -14.37 -14.15
C GLY A 111 19.74 -14.82 -13.24
N GLU A 112 20.01 -15.15 -11.96
CA GLU A 112 18.98 -15.49 -10.98
C GLU A 112 18.07 -14.29 -10.67
N LEU A 113 18.65 -13.11 -10.52
CA LEU A 113 17.90 -11.86 -10.31
C LEU A 113 17.03 -11.50 -11.53
N THR A 114 17.57 -11.69 -12.74
CA THR A 114 16.80 -11.47 -13.98
C THR A 114 15.58 -12.40 -14.06
N LEU A 115 15.75 -13.68 -13.78
CA LEU A 115 14.64 -14.64 -13.74
C LEU A 115 13.62 -14.30 -12.65
N LEU A 116 14.09 -13.89 -11.47
CA LEU A 116 13.23 -13.45 -10.39
C LEU A 116 12.40 -12.23 -10.79
N MET A 117 13.03 -11.24 -11.41
CA MET A 117 12.33 -10.02 -11.84
C MET A 117 11.32 -10.31 -12.94
N LEU A 118 11.67 -11.11 -13.96
CA LEU A 118 10.71 -11.58 -14.98
C LEU A 118 9.50 -12.25 -14.35
N TRP A 119 9.72 -13.15 -13.40
CA TRP A 119 8.62 -13.86 -12.74
C TRP A 119 7.74 -12.97 -11.89
N VAL A 120 8.35 -12.09 -11.11
CA VAL A 120 7.63 -11.18 -10.20
C VAL A 120 6.83 -10.15 -10.99
N LEU A 121 7.41 -9.56 -12.04
CA LEU A 121 6.74 -8.56 -12.86
C LEU A 121 5.61 -9.17 -13.70
N SER A 122 5.84 -10.36 -14.28
CA SER A 122 4.77 -11.11 -14.97
C SER A 122 3.61 -11.43 -14.04
N SER A 123 3.91 -11.90 -12.82
CA SER A 123 2.88 -12.15 -11.79
C SER A 123 2.12 -10.87 -11.43
N LEU A 124 2.81 -9.72 -11.37
CA LEU A 124 2.19 -8.42 -11.12
C LEU A 124 1.20 -8.04 -12.22
N ALA A 125 1.56 -8.23 -13.50
CA ALA A 125 0.66 -7.95 -14.63
C ALA A 125 -0.64 -8.76 -14.52
N PHE A 126 -0.55 -10.06 -14.23
CA PHE A 126 -1.73 -10.89 -13.95
C PHE A 126 -2.52 -10.39 -12.73
N GLN A 127 -1.83 -10.00 -11.65
CA GLN A 127 -2.50 -9.44 -10.48
C GLN A 127 -3.25 -8.14 -10.81
N MET A 128 -2.70 -7.23 -11.64
CA MET A 128 -3.38 -6.00 -12.03
C MET A 128 -4.71 -6.30 -12.72
N LEU A 129 -4.75 -7.26 -13.64
CA LEU A 129 -5.98 -7.70 -14.29
C LEU A 129 -6.98 -8.30 -13.28
N LEU A 130 -6.53 -9.24 -12.47
CA LEU A 130 -7.39 -9.97 -11.54
C LEU A 130 -7.88 -9.11 -10.36
N LYS A 131 -7.11 -8.12 -9.92
CA LYS A 131 -7.49 -7.16 -8.87
C LYS A 131 -8.66 -6.27 -9.26
N LEU A 132 -9.04 -6.17 -10.55
CA LEU A 132 -10.27 -5.50 -10.95
C LEU A 132 -11.51 -6.12 -10.29
N LEU A 133 -11.47 -7.40 -9.90
CA LEU A 133 -12.48 -8.03 -9.07
C LEU A 133 -12.72 -7.25 -7.77
N ASN A 134 -11.66 -6.75 -7.12
CA ASN A 134 -11.81 -5.96 -5.90
C ASN A 134 -12.59 -4.66 -6.17
N SER A 135 -12.36 -4.02 -7.31
CA SER A 135 -13.11 -2.82 -7.73
C SER A 135 -14.60 -3.11 -7.92
N VAL A 136 -14.92 -4.27 -8.52
CA VAL A 136 -16.30 -4.76 -8.63
C VAL A 136 -16.92 -5.02 -7.25
N LEU A 137 -16.20 -5.67 -6.35
CA LEU A 137 -16.66 -5.94 -4.98
C LEU A 137 -16.87 -4.66 -4.17
N TYR A 138 -16.01 -3.65 -4.33
CA TYR A 138 -16.20 -2.35 -3.70
C TYR A 138 -17.43 -1.60 -4.25
N ALA A 139 -17.67 -1.65 -5.56
CA ALA A 139 -18.88 -1.08 -6.18
C ALA A 139 -20.15 -1.74 -5.66
N LEU A 140 -20.11 -3.06 -5.44
CA LEU A 140 -21.20 -3.86 -4.87
C LEU A 140 -21.33 -3.73 -3.34
N GLN A 141 -20.56 -2.83 -2.70
CA GLN A 141 -20.54 -2.64 -1.24
C GLN A 141 -20.17 -3.92 -0.45
N LYS A 142 -19.31 -4.78 -1.02
CA LYS A 142 -18.81 -6.01 -0.39
C LYS A 142 -17.31 -5.95 -0.05
N PRO A 143 -16.82 -4.93 0.68
CA PRO A 143 -15.39 -4.76 0.98
C PRO A 143 -14.83 -5.88 1.87
N ALA A 144 -15.68 -6.57 2.63
CA ALA A 144 -15.26 -7.69 3.46
C ALA A 144 -14.74 -8.86 2.63
N LEU A 145 -15.34 -9.14 1.46
CA LEU A 145 -14.86 -10.18 0.54
C LEU A 145 -13.51 -9.81 -0.06
N SER A 146 -13.31 -8.56 -0.47
CA SER A 146 -12.00 -8.08 -0.95
C SER A 146 -10.90 -8.25 0.11
N SER A 147 -11.20 -7.89 1.37
CA SER A 147 -10.26 -8.07 2.48
C SER A 147 -9.99 -9.56 2.77
N LEU A 148 -10.99 -10.43 2.62
CA LEU A 148 -10.83 -11.88 2.77
C LEU A 148 -9.93 -12.47 1.69
N ILE A 149 -10.11 -12.07 0.42
CA ILE A 149 -9.27 -12.49 -0.70
C ILE A 149 -7.80 -12.11 -0.44
N LEU A 150 -7.56 -10.88 0.03
CA LEU A 150 -6.21 -10.42 0.38
C LEU A 150 -5.61 -11.27 1.51
N MET A 151 -6.36 -11.52 2.58
CA MET A 151 -5.92 -12.34 3.71
C MET A 151 -5.57 -13.77 3.27
N LEU A 152 -6.44 -14.39 2.46
CA LEU A 152 -6.21 -15.75 1.95
C LEU A 152 -5.00 -15.80 1.01
N SER A 153 -4.77 -14.76 0.21
CA SER A 153 -3.58 -14.66 -0.64
C SER A 153 -2.29 -14.63 0.19
N GLN A 154 -2.28 -13.84 1.26
CA GLN A 154 -1.14 -13.76 2.17
C GLN A 154 -0.94 -15.08 2.95
N LEU A 155 -2.03 -15.67 3.45
CA LEU A 155 -1.97 -16.94 4.17
C LEU A 155 -1.47 -18.07 3.26
N PHE A 156 -1.95 -18.13 2.02
CA PHE A 156 -1.51 -19.15 1.05
C PHE A 156 -0.02 -19.01 0.72
N ALA A 157 0.48 -17.77 0.53
CA ALA A 157 1.89 -17.53 0.35
C ALA A 157 2.70 -17.91 1.60
N PHE A 158 2.22 -17.56 2.81
CA PHE A 158 2.87 -17.92 4.06
C PHE A 158 3.02 -19.44 4.23
N ILE A 159 1.94 -20.20 4.00
CA ILE A 159 1.94 -21.65 4.05
C ILE A 159 2.90 -22.23 2.99
N GLY A 160 2.87 -21.69 1.77
CA GLY A 160 3.77 -22.12 0.69
C GLY A 160 5.24 -21.96 1.04
N ILE A 161 5.61 -20.80 1.63
CA ILE A 161 6.98 -20.55 2.11
C ILE A 161 7.32 -21.51 3.25
N PHE A 162 6.44 -21.64 4.23
CA PHE A 162 6.66 -22.53 5.38
C PHE A 162 6.92 -23.99 4.94
N ILE A 163 6.13 -24.50 4.00
CA ILE A 163 6.34 -25.85 3.44
C ILE A 163 7.69 -25.90 2.71
N TYR A 164 7.96 -24.92 1.83
CA TYR A 164 9.20 -24.91 1.04
C TYR A 164 10.45 -24.88 1.92
N THR A 165 10.47 -24.07 2.97
CA THR A 165 11.61 -23.91 3.88
C THR A 165 11.83 -25.14 4.79
N ASN A 166 10.79 -25.94 5.05
CA ASN A 166 10.91 -27.17 5.84
C ASN A 166 11.26 -28.41 4.99
N VAL A 167 10.97 -28.38 3.69
CA VAL A 167 11.23 -29.51 2.78
C VAL A 167 12.57 -29.39 2.08
N CYS A 168 13.01 -28.16 1.75
CA CYS A 168 14.22 -27.91 1.00
C CYS A 168 15.37 -27.44 1.92
N ASN A 169 16.51 -28.12 1.82
CA ASN A 169 17.72 -27.74 2.59
C ASN A 169 18.35 -26.43 2.11
N GLU A 170 18.23 -26.12 0.82
CA GLU A 170 18.73 -24.87 0.23
C GLU A 170 17.58 -23.98 -0.20
N VAL A 171 17.50 -22.81 0.40
CA VAL A 171 16.44 -21.81 0.13
C VAL A 171 16.96 -20.75 -0.85
N SER A 172 16.37 -20.72 -2.06
CA SER A 172 16.66 -19.71 -3.08
C SER A 172 15.70 -18.53 -2.98
N LEU A 173 16.23 -17.30 -3.15
CA LEU A 173 15.42 -16.08 -3.24
C LEU A 173 14.45 -16.16 -4.43
N LEU A 174 14.87 -16.74 -5.55
CA LEU A 174 14.05 -16.94 -6.73
C LEU A 174 12.78 -17.76 -6.41
N LYS A 175 12.93 -18.93 -5.79
CA LYS A 175 11.78 -19.79 -5.48
C LYS A 175 10.84 -19.16 -4.46
N LEU A 176 11.37 -18.48 -3.44
CA LEU A 176 10.54 -17.73 -2.48
C LEU A 176 9.78 -16.59 -3.16
N GLY A 177 10.45 -15.82 -4.02
CA GLY A 177 9.81 -14.78 -4.79
C GLY A 177 8.71 -15.30 -5.71
N MET A 178 8.91 -16.47 -6.33
CA MET A 178 7.88 -17.17 -7.11
C MET A 178 6.64 -17.50 -6.27
N ILE A 179 6.82 -18.09 -5.08
CA ILE A 179 5.72 -18.45 -4.18
C ILE A 179 4.94 -17.20 -3.76
N ILE A 180 5.64 -16.15 -3.32
CA ILE A 180 5.02 -14.93 -2.81
C ILE A 180 4.23 -14.20 -3.90
N SER A 181 4.79 -14.13 -5.12
CA SER A 181 4.17 -13.39 -6.21
C SER A 181 3.01 -14.14 -6.87
N MET A 182 3.07 -15.49 -6.92
CA MET A 182 2.02 -16.30 -7.52
C MET A 182 0.82 -16.56 -6.61
N ALA A 183 1.00 -16.55 -5.30
CA ALA A 183 -0.09 -16.81 -4.36
C ALA A 183 -1.30 -15.87 -4.56
N PRO A 184 -1.13 -14.53 -4.69
CA PRO A 184 -2.25 -13.63 -4.99
C PRO A 184 -2.90 -13.93 -6.35
N VAL A 185 -2.11 -14.31 -7.37
CA VAL A 185 -2.64 -14.65 -8.71
C VAL A 185 -3.59 -15.85 -8.61
N VAL A 186 -3.15 -16.92 -7.95
CA VAL A 186 -3.94 -18.16 -7.79
C VAL A 186 -5.24 -17.88 -7.04
N ILE A 187 -5.16 -17.21 -5.89
CA ILE A 187 -6.33 -16.93 -5.06
C ILE A 187 -7.31 -15.99 -5.79
N LEU A 188 -6.82 -14.91 -6.40
CA LEU A 188 -7.65 -13.98 -7.17
C LEU A 188 -8.31 -14.69 -8.36
N MET A 189 -7.60 -15.58 -9.05
CA MET A 189 -8.15 -16.35 -10.17
C MET A 189 -9.28 -17.29 -9.71
N ILE A 190 -9.07 -18.05 -8.63
CA ILE A 190 -10.08 -18.93 -8.04
C ILE A 190 -11.32 -18.12 -7.66
N PHE A 191 -11.15 -17.02 -6.92
CA PHE A 191 -12.27 -16.17 -6.50
C PHE A 191 -12.95 -15.47 -7.68
N SER A 192 -12.21 -15.04 -8.72
CA SER A 192 -12.80 -14.49 -9.94
C SER A 192 -13.71 -15.50 -10.63
N LEU A 193 -13.25 -16.74 -10.79
CA LEU A 193 -14.05 -17.80 -11.41
C LEU A 193 -15.30 -18.13 -10.58
N ILE A 194 -15.17 -18.25 -9.26
CA ILE A 194 -16.32 -18.56 -8.37
C ILE A 194 -17.32 -17.41 -8.36
N LEU A 195 -16.87 -16.18 -8.16
CA LEU A 195 -17.74 -15.04 -7.99
C LEU A 195 -18.48 -14.68 -9.29
N PHE A 196 -17.77 -14.59 -10.42
CA PHE A 196 -18.40 -14.27 -11.71
C PHE A 196 -19.32 -15.37 -12.22
N ARG A 197 -19.07 -16.65 -11.89
CA ARG A 197 -19.96 -17.73 -12.32
C ARG A 197 -21.18 -17.94 -11.41
N LYS A 198 -21.00 -17.78 -10.07
CA LYS A 198 -22.03 -18.18 -9.09
C LYS A 198 -22.73 -16.99 -8.40
N MET A 199 -22.01 -15.91 -8.10
CA MET A 199 -22.54 -14.85 -7.24
C MET A 199 -22.92 -13.57 -7.98
N ILE A 200 -22.22 -13.24 -9.07
CA ILE A 200 -22.41 -12.00 -9.83
C ILE A 200 -22.32 -12.26 -11.35
N PRO A 201 -23.05 -13.24 -11.90
CA PRO A 201 -22.96 -13.60 -13.33
C PRO A 201 -23.39 -12.47 -14.27
N GLN A 202 -24.29 -11.57 -13.81
CA GLN A 202 -24.72 -10.40 -14.57
C GLN A 202 -23.59 -9.40 -14.86
N TYR A 203 -22.53 -9.39 -14.05
CA TYR A 203 -21.36 -8.51 -14.24
C TYR A 203 -20.15 -9.24 -14.81
N MET A 204 -20.30 -10.49 -15.27
CA MET A 204 -19.21 -11.26 -15.84
C MET A 204 -18.64 -10.56 -17.09
N PRO A 205 -17.32 -10.29 -17.12
CA PRO A 205 -16.68 -9.65 -18.29
C PRO A 205 -16.78 -10.54 -19.52
N THR A 206 -17.23 -9.98 -20.64
CA THR A 206 -17.35 -10.68 -21.91
C THR A 206 -16.93 -9.76 -23.05
N PRO A 207 -16.24 -10.27 -24.10
CA PRO A 207 -15.79 -9.44 -25.22
C PRO A 207 -16.93 -8.73 -25.96
N SER A 208 -18.14 -9.36 -26.00
CA SER A 208 -19.33 -8.78 -26.68
C SER A 208 -19.85 -7.47 -26.04
N PHE A 209 -19.53 -7.23 -24.76
CA PHE A 209 -19.91 -6.00 -24.06
C PHE A 209 -18.78 -4.97 -23.99
N PHE A 210 -17.66 -5.19 -24.69
CA PHE A 210 -16.58 -4.20 -24.81
C PHE A 210 -17.04 -2.99 -25.63
N GLU A 211 -16.94 -1.80 -25.04
CA GLU A 211 -17.33 -0.54 -25.69
C GLU A 211 -16.25 0.52 -25.53
N ARG A 212 -15.57 0.86 -26.65
CA ARG A 212 -14.41 1.77 -26.66
C ARG A 212 -14.71 3.16 -26.11
N SER A 213 -15.93 3.66 -26.30
CA SER A 213 -16.36 4.97 -25.77
C SER A 213 -16.27 5.05 -24.24
N LYS A 214 -16.52 3.95 -23.54
CA LYS A 214 -16.47 3.86 -22.09
C LYS A 214 -15.06 3.95 -21.50
N ILE A 215 -14.01 3.63 -22.29
CA ILE A 215 -12.61 3.76 -21.85
C ILE A 215 -12.32 5.20 -21.42
N LYS A 216 -12.74 6.18 -22.23
CA LYS A 216 -12.51 7.60 -21.95
C LYS A 216 -13.15 8.04 -20.63
N GLU A 217 -14.36 7.60 -20.36
CA GLU A 217 -15.08 7.91 -19.11
C GLU A 217 -14.36 7.34 -17.89
N ILE A 218 -13.90 6.09 -17.99
CA ILE A 218 -13.17 5.39 -16.90
C ILE A 218 -11.82 6.06 -16.65
N VAL A 219 -11.05 6.35 -17.73
CA VAL A 219 -9.70 6.93 -17.62
C VAL A 219 -9.73 8.36 -17.08
N ILE A 220 -10.66 9.22 -17.53
CA ILE A 220 -10.77 10.61 -17.04
C ILE A 220 -11.03 10.62 -15.51
N LEU A 221 -11.88 9.73 -15.04
CA LEU A 221 -12.16 9.63 -13.61
C LEU A 221 -10.97 9.00 -12.86
N GLY A 222 -10.41 7.92 -13.41
CA GLY A 222 -9.31 7.18 -12.81
C GLY A 222 -8.01 7.97 -12.71
N SER A 223 -7.69 8.82 -13.70
CA SER A 223 -6.46 9.61 -13.73
C SER A 223 -6.31 10.56 -12.54
N LYS A 224 -7.41 11.12 -12.02
CA LYS A 224 -7.38 11.95 -10.81
C LYS A 224 -6.88 11.17 -9.59
N PHE A 225 -7.34 9.94 -9.44
CA PHE A 225 -6.88 9.05 -8.36
C PHE A 225 -5.45 8.56 -8.58
N PHE A 226 -5.05 8.33 -9.83
CA PHE A 226 -3.68 7.93 -10.17
C PHE A 226 -2.64 8.94 -9.70
N TRP A 227 -2.83 10.23 -9.96
CA TRP A 227 -1.89 11.26 -9.53
C TRP A 227 -1.76 11.37 -8.01
N ILE A 228 -2.87 11.24 -7.25
CA ILE A 228 -2.84 11.22 -5.79
C ILE A 228 -2.08 10.01 -5.28
N GLN A 229 -2.31 8.84 -5.85
CA GLN A 229 -1.64 7.61 -5.46
C GLN A 229 -0.15 7.64 -5.79
N LEU A 230 0.23 8.17 -6.98
CA LEU A 230 1.61 8.29 -7.41
C LEU A 230 2.45 9.15 -6.45
N THR A 231 1.93 10.31 -6.04
CA THR A 231 2.61 11.17 -5.08
C THR A 231 2.79 10.51 -3.72
N THR A 232 1.78 9.82 -3.24
CA THR A 232 1.85 9.06 -1.98
C THR A 232 2.89 7.95 -2.06
N LEU A 233 2.93 7.23 -3.18
CA LEU A 233 3.91 6.18 -3.43
C LEU A 233 5.34 6.73 -3.43
N LEU A 234 5.59 7.81 -4.17
CA LEU A 234 6.91 8.46 -4.22
C LEU A 234 7.39 8.86 -2.82
N LEU A 235 6.50 9.35 -1.97
CA LEU A 235 6.86 9.75 -0.61
C LEU A 235 7.24 8.55 0.28
N PHE A 236 6.47 7.45 0.23
CA PHE A 236 6.60 6.38 1.22
C PHE A 236 7.42 5.17 0.74
N GLN A 237 7.39 4.86 -0.56
CA GLN A 237 8.05 3.67 -1.10
C GLN A 237 9.51 3.92 -1.55
N SER A 238 9.92 5.19 -1.75
CA SER A 238 11.31 5.49 -2.13
C SER A 238 12.34 5.15 -1.05
N ASN A 239 11.93 5.11 0.22
CA ASN A 239 12.83 4.88 1.34
C ASN A 239 13.67 3.60 1.20
N ASN A 240 13.06 2.49 0.80
CA ASN A 240 13.78 1.22 0.64
C ASN A 240 14.87 1.30 -0.42
N LEU A 241 14.59 1.96 -1.57
CA LEU A 241 15.59 2.17 -2.62
C LEU A 241 16.72 3.09 -2.15
N ILE A 242 16.37 4.20 -1.50
CA ILE A 242 17.33 5.16 -0.99
C ILE A 242 18.25 4.48 0.05
N ILE A 243 17.69 3.73 1.01
CA ILE A 243 18.46 3.01 2.02
C ILE A 243 19.33 1.93 1.38
N ALA A 244 18.81 1.19 0.39
CA ALA A 244 19.60 0.17 -0.31
C ALA A 244 20.85 0.75 -0.97
N HIS A 245 20.73 1.93 -1.59
CA HIS A 245 21.84 2.59 -2.26
C HIS A 245 22.78 3.34 -1.32
N THR A 246 22.30 3.92 -0.22
CA THR A 246 23.12 4.73 0.69
C THR A 246 23.72 3.93 1.85
N CYS A 247 23.04 2.86 2.30
CA CYS A 247 23.36 2.13 3.53
C CYS A 247 23.50 0.61 3.34
N GLY A 248 23.10 0.09 2.16
CA GLY A 248 23.11 -1.34 1.86
C GLY A 248 21.84 -2.09 2.27
N ASN A 249 21.71 -3.33 1.78
CA ASN A 249 20.48 -4.12 1.91
C ASN A 249 20.20 -4.61 3.34
N THR A 250 21.22 -4.84 4.15
CA THR A 250 21.06 -5.17 5.57
C THR A 250 20.32 -4.06 6.32
N SER A 251 20.64 -2.80 6.02
CA SER A 251 19.98 -1.63 6.59
C SER A 251 18.53 -1.48 6.13
N VAL A 252 18.18 -1.94 4.92
CA VAL A 252 16.79 -2.01 4.46
C VAL A 252 15.98 -2.97 5.32
N ALA A 253 16.57 -4.14 5.67
CA ALA A 253 15.92 -5.10 6.57
C ALA A 253 15.70 -4.51 7.96
N GLU A 254 16.73 -3.89 8.55
CA GLU A 254 16.63 -3.23 9.87
C GLU A 254 15.57 -2.15 9.91
N TYR A 255 15.56 -1.27 8.90
CA TYR A 255 14.53 -0.23 8.74
C TYR A 255 13.12 -0.81 8.70
N ASN A 256 12.88 -1.80 7.84
CA ASN A 256 11.54 -2.37 7.65
C ASN A 256 11.04 -3.12 8.90
N ILE A 257 11.92 -3.78 9.64
CA ILE A 257 11.57 -4.43 10.90
C ILE A 257 11.14 -3.38 11.94
N ALA A 258 11.97 -2.34 12.13
CA ALA A 258 11.66 -1.26 13.04
C ALA A 258 10.38 -0.52 12.63
N TYR A 259 10.20 -0.25 11.33
CA TYR A 259 9.01 0.39 10.77
C TYR A 259 7.74 -0.44 11.02
N LYS A 260 7.78 -1.76 10.77
CA LYS A 260 6.65 -2.65 11.04
C LYS A 260 6.33 -2.74 12.53
N TYR A 261 7.36 -2.80 13.37
CA TYR A 261 7.19 -2.93 14.82
C TYR A 261 6.54 -1.68 15.44
N ILE A 262 7.11 -0.50 15.20
CA ILE A 262 6.54 0.76 15.72
C ILE A 262 5.25 1.13 14.97
N GLY A 263 5.14 0.80 13.68
CA GLY A 263 3.95 1.03 12.84
C GLY A 263 2.69 0.30 13.31
N LEU A 264 2.79 -0.66 14.24
CA LEU A 264 1.62 -1.29 14.87
C LEU A 264 0.67 -0.27 15.49
N ILE A 265 1.19 0.83 16.03
CA ILE A 265 0.36 1.91 16.59
C ILE A 265 -0.50 2.60 15.52
N GLU A 266 0.07 2.82 14.34
CA GLU A 266 -0.66 3.39 13.21
C GLU A 266 -1.69 2.40 12.67
N MET A 267 -1.30 1.13 12.50
CA MET A 267 -2.23 0.09 12.04
C MET A 267 -3.44 -0.04 12.98
N ALA A 268 -3.21 -0.05 14.30
CA ALA A 268 -4.28 -0.08 15.29
C ALA A 268 -5.18 1.16 15.21
N PHE A 269 -4.58 2.34 15.07
CA PHE A 269 -5.32 3.60 14.93
C PHE A 269 -6.16 3.64 13.65
N MET A 270 -5.64 3.18 12.51
CA MET A 270 -6.36 3.14 11.24
C MET A 270 -7.57 2.18 11.25
N ILE A 271 -7.50 1.11 12.04
CA ILE A 271 -8.67 0.24 12.27
C ILE A 271 -9.81 1.03 12.93
N ILE A 272 -9.47 1.82 13.95
CA ILE A 272 -10.43 2.67 14.68
C ILE A 272 -10.98 3.76 13.73
N MET A 273 -10.13 4.35 12.88
CA MET A 273 -10.51 5.42 11.95
C MET A 273 -11.47 5.01 10.84
N THR A 274 -11.47 3.73 10.44
CA THR A 274 -12.22 3.24 9.27
C THR A 274 -13.72 3.64 9.27
N PRO A 275 -14.50 3.54 10.36
CA PRO A 275 -15.91 3.95 10.38
C PRO A 275 -16.12 5.45 10.37
N PHE A 276 -15.13 6.23 10.82
CA PHE A 276 -15.30 7.69 10.95
C PHE A 276 -15.27 8.43 9.62
N TRP A 277 -14.70 7.86 8.56
CA TRP A 277 -14.76 8.44 7.22
C TRP A 277 -16.21 8.64 6.75
N SER A 278 -17.01 7.58 6.73
CA SER A 278 -18.41 7.66 6.29
C SER A 278 -19.28 8.47 7.25
N ALA A 279 -19.03 8.35 8.57
CA ALA A 279 -19.74 9.13 9.58
C ALA A 279 -19.46 10.64 9.46
N ALA A 280 -18.24 11.04 9.10
CA ALA A 280 -17.89 12.44 8.85
C ALA A 280 -18.60 13.00 7.60
N THR A 281 -18.72 12.19 6.54
CA THR A 281 -19.50 12.56 5.33
C THR A 281 -20.94 12.87 5.68
N ASP A 282 -21.59 11.99 6.44
CA ASP A 282 -22.99 12.15 6.88
C ASP A 282 -23.17 13.37 7.81
N ALA A 283 -22.31 13.52 8.83
CA ALA A 283 -22.36 14.65 9.74
C ALA A 283 -22.14 15.99 9.03
N TYR A 284 -21.23 16.04 8.04
CA TYR A 284 -21.00 17.23 7.24
C TYR A 284 -22.21 17.58 6.36
N ALA A 285 -22.86 16.59 5.74
CA ALA A 285 -24.06 16.77 4.94
C ALA A 285 -25.22 17.35 5.79
N ARG A 286 -25.33 16.94 7.07
CA ARG A 286 -26.30 17.46 8.04
C ARG A 286 -25.86 18.77 8.70
N LYS A 287 -24.67 19.32 8.37
CA LYS A 287 -24.06 20.50 8.99
C LYS A 287 -23.80 20.36 10.51
N ASP A 288 -23.68 19.12 11.00
CA ASP A 288 -23.37 18.85 12.40
C ASP A 288 -21.86 18.99 12.68
N TYR A 289 -21.41 20.24 12.69
CA TYR A 289 -20.00 20.57 12.97
C TYR A 289 -19.62 20.32 14.44
N GLN A 290 -20.62 20.30 15.35
CA GLN A 290 -20.36 20.02 16.77
C GLN A 290 -19.96 18.55 16.96
N TRP A 291 -20.64 17.64 16.31
CA TRP A 291 -20.26 16.23 16.30
C TRP A 291 -18.83 16.02 15.74
N ILE A 292 -18.51 16.67 14.62
CA ILE A 292 -17.16 16.56 14.01
C ILE A 292 -16.08 17.06 14.98
N LYS A 293 -16.30 18.20 15.65
CA LYS A 293 -15.37 18.72 16.68
C LYS A 293 -15.23 17.77 17.87
N GLY A 294 -16.34 17.18 18.32
CA GLY A 294 -16.37 16.22 19.41
C GLY A 294 -15.56 14.96 19.09
N ILE A 295 -15.75 14.41 17.87
CA ILE A 295 -15.01 13.23 17.45
C ILE A 295 -13.51 13.52 17.28
N LEU A 296 -13.11 14.68 16.75
CA LEU A 296 -11.70 15.09 16.65
C LEU A 296 -11.02 15.09 18.01
N LYS A 297 -11.69 15.59 19.07
CA LYS A 297 -11.15 15.56 20.44
C LYS A 297 -10.97 14.14 20.96
N LYS A 298 -11.96 13.25 20.73
CA LYS A 298 -11.88 11.83 21.12
C LYS A 298 -10.72 11.13 20.40
N LEU A 299 -10.60 11.33 19.08
CA LEU A 299 -9.52 10.79 18.28
C LEU A 299 -8.14 11.33 18.68
N GLN A 300 -8.07 12.58 19.12
CA GLN A 300 -6.85 13.16 19.68
C GLN A 300 -6.42 12.43 20.95
N PHE A 301 -7.34 12.15 21.85
CA PHE A 301 -7.05 11.38 23.07
C PHE A 301 -6.57 9.96 22.75
N ILE A 302 -7.25 9.28 21.81
CA ILE A 302 -6.83 7.95 21.34
C ILE A 302 -5.43 8.00 20.74
N SER A 303 -5.10 9.03 19.94
CA SER A 303 -3.76 9.16 19.35
C SER A 303 -2.67 9.34 20.43
N TYR A 304 -2.94 10.02 21.54
CA TYR A 304 -2.00 10.10 22.65
C TYR A 304 -1.78 8.76 23.33
N ILE A 305 -2.84 7.96 23.48
CA ILE A 305 -2.72 6.57 23.98
C ILE A 305 -1.84 5.74 23.04
N MET A 306 -2.04 5.85 21.72
CA MET A 306 -1.21 5.13 20.74
C MET A 306 0.26 5.57 20.79
N ILE A 307 0.54 6.86 20.96
CA ILE A 307 1.91 7.37 21.11
C ILE A 307 2.54 6.83 22.41
N ALA A 308 1.83 6.83 23.50
CA ALA A 308 2.30 6.24 24.76
C ALA A 308 2.58 4.73 24.60
N ALA A 309 1.69 4.01 23.91
CA ALA A 309 1.90 2.61 23.57
C ALA A 309 3.16 2.42 22.71
N GLY A 310 3.44 3.31 21.75
CA GLY A 310 4.69 3.32 20.98
C GLY A 310 5.94 3.48 21.86
N GLY A 311 5.88 4.34 22.88
CA GLY A 311 6.95 4.45 23.88
C GLY A 311 7.16 3.14 24.66
N VAL A 312 6.08 2.49 25.07
CA VAL A 312 6.15 1.16 25.74
C VAL A 312 6.74 0.10 24.79
N LEU A 313 6.37 0.11 23.51
CA LEU A 313 6.97 -0.79 22.51
C LEU A 313 8.49 -0.60 22.43
N ILE A 314 9.01 0.65 22.44
CA ILE A 314 10.45 0.90 22.44
C ILE A 314 11.11 0.32 23.70
N LEU A 315 10.51 0.48 24.88
CA LEU A 315 11.04 -0.09 26.12
C LEU A 315 11.07 -1.61 26.10
N LEU A 316 10.03 -2.24 25.54
CA LEU A 316 9.91 -3.70 25.44
C LEU A 316 10.66 -4.29 24.22
N SER A 317 11.28 -3.46 23.39
CA SER A 317 11.86 -3.89 22.10
C SER A 317 12.87 -5.02 22.24
N ASP A 318 13.78 -4.97 23.22
CA ASP A 318 14.80 -6.01 23.44
C ASP A 318 14.18 -7.38 23.71
N PHE A 319 13.11 -7.41 24.53
CA PHE A 319 12.37 -8.64 24.84
C PHE A 319 11.61 -9.15 23.61
N VAL A 320 10.87 -8.27 22.94
CA VAL A 320 10.03 -8.64 21.79
C VAL A 320 10.90 -9.10 20.62
N TYR A 321 12.00 -8.41 20.33
CA TYR A 321 12.89 -8.81 19.22
C TYR A 321 13.57 -10.15 19.50
N LYS A 322 13.98 -10.42 20.74
CA LYS A 322 14.54 -11.72 21.13
C LYS A 322 13.54 -12.85 20.89
N TRP A 323 12.29 -12.64 21.22
CA TRP A 323 11.23 -13.63 21.03
C TRP A 323 10.78 -13.71 19.56
N TRP A 324 10.67 -12.57 18.87
CA TRP A 324 10.14 -12.49 17.51
C TRP A 324 11.17 -12.87 16.44
N LEU A 325 12.43 -12.47 16.60
CA LEU A 325 13.50 -12.59 15.59
C LEU A 325 14.65 -13.51 16.00
N SER A 326 14.47 -14.29 17.06
CA SER A 326 15.49 -15.25 17.56
C SER A 326 16.90 -14.62 17.70
N SER A 327 16.97 -13.36 18.14
CA SER A 327 18.21 -12.59 18.38
C SER A 327 19.06 -12.26 17.14
N THR A 328 18.59 -12.49 15.91
CA THR A 328 19.33 -12.23 14.69
C THR A 328 19.53 -10.74 14.40
N ILE A 329 18.59 -9.89 14.80
CA ILE A 329 18.63 -8.44 14.54
C ILE A 329 18.22 -7.66 15.79
N LYS A 330 19.05 -6.69 16.19
CA LYS A 330 18.73 -5.71 17.24
C LYS A 330 18.70 -4.32 16.64
N PRO A 331 17.52 -3.77 16.29
CA PRO A 331 17.46 -2.40 15.82
C PRO A 331 17.87 -1.41 16.89
N ASP A 332 18.52 -0.35 16.46
CA ASP A 332 18.89 0.76 17.32
C ASP A 332 17.63 1.45 17.90
N LYS A 333 17.59 1.61 19.23
CA LYS A 333 16.48 2.32 19.91
C LYS A 333 16.33 3.75 19.43
N SER A 334 17.39 4.41 18.97
CA SER A 334 17.32 5.74 18.40
C SER A 334 16.59 5.76 17.06
N LEU A 335 16.75 4.72 16.23
CA LEU A 335 15.96 4.52 15.00
C LEU A 335 14.48 4.37 15.32
N MET A 336 14.15 3.55 16.31
CA MET A 336 12.75 3.37 16.76
C MET A 336 12.14 4.65 17.30
N PHE A 337 12.91 5.46 18.03
CA PHE A 337 12.46 6.75 18.53
C PHE A 337 12.15 7.74 17.39
N LEU A 338 13.02 7.82 16.39
CA LEU A 338 12.77 8.63 15.19
C LEU A 338 11.51 8.16 14.43
N LEU A 339 11.32 6.86 14.30
CA LEU A 339 10.10 6.30 13.72
C LEU A 339 8.86 6.64 14.54
N LEU A 340 8.95 6.61 15.87
CA LEU A 340 7.83 7.03 16.73
C LEU A 340 7.48 8.52 16.50
N LEU A 341 8.47 9.40 16.39
CA LEU A 341 8.23 10.81 16.04
C LEU A 341 7.54 10.96 14.68
N TYR A 342 7.98 10.20 13.68
CA TYR A 342 7.31 10.17 12.37
C TYR A 342 5.86 9.69 12.51
N PHE A 343 5.59 8.61 13.23
CA PHE A 343 4.22 8.11 13.43
C PHE A 343 3.35 9.07 14.25
N CYS A 344 3.91 9.90 15.13
CA CYS A 344 3.17 11.00 15.76
C CYS A 344 2.59 11.97 14.72
N ILE A 345 3.36 12.30 13.68
CA ILE A 345 2.89 13.13 12.56
C ILE A 345 1.79 12.41 11.79
N GLN A 346 1.99 11.13 11.46
CA GLN A 346 1.01 10.32 10.72
C GLN A 346 -0.32 10.16 11.48
N LEU A 347 -0.28 9.90 12.78
CA LEU A 347 -1.48 9.85 13.61
C LEU A 347 -2.21 11.21 13.67
N SER A 348 -1.45 12.32 13.68
CA SER A 348 -2.02 13.65 13.61
C SER A 348 -2.73 13.90 12.27
N TRP A 349 -2.09 13.51 11.16
CA TRP A 349 -2.67 13.57 9.83
C TRP A 349 -3.92 12.69 9.71
N ALA A 350 -3.86 11.42 10.11
CA ALA A 350 -4.94 10.44 9.94
C ALA A 350 -6.27 10.92 10.55
N ARG A 351 -6.22 11.60 11.70
CA ARG A 351 -7.42 12.17 12.36
C ARG A 351 -8.17 13.13 11.45
N TYR A 352 -7.45 14.08 10.88
CA TYR A 352 -8.03 15.13 10.05
C TYR A 352 -8.26 14.67 8.62
N GLY A 353 -7.32 13.87 8.07
CA GLY A 353 -7.36 13.35 6.72
C GLY A 353 -8.61 12.52 6.43
N SER A 354 -9.03 11.68 7.38
CA SER A 354 -10.28 10.90 7.23
C SER A 354 -11.51 11.80 7.10
N ILE A 355 -11.55 12.91 7.83
CA ILE A 355 -12.66 13.87 7.76
C ILE A 355 -12.59 14.69 6.47
N ILE A 356 -11.41 15.19 6.10
CA ILE A 356 -11.18 15.96 4.87
C ILE A 356 -11.55 15.12 3.64
N ASN A 357 -11.13 13.86 3.62
CA ASN A 357 -11.46 12.91 2.57
C ASN A 357 -12.97 12.60 2.52
N GLY A 358 -13.60 12.48 3.69
CA GLY A 358 -15.06 12.29 3.79
C GLY A 358 -15.85 13.49 3.29
N ILE A 359 -15.34 14.72 3.49
CA ILE A 359 -15.93 15.96 2.97
C ILE A 359 -15.64 16.16 1.48
N GLY A 360 -14.59 15.51 0.94
CA GLY A 360 -14.18 15.61 -0.46
C GLY A 360 -13.26 16.82 -0.79
N CYS A 361 -12.75 17.53 0.22
CA CYS A 361 -11.90 18.71 0.03
C CYS A 361 -10.42 18.34 -0.11
N VAL A 362 -10.06 17.49 -1.07
CA VAL A 362 -8.74 16.84 -1.20
C VAL A 362 -7.71 17.61 -2.03
N LYS A 363 -8.07 18.75 -2.62
CA LYS A 363 -7.19 19.51 -3.54
C LYS A 363 -5.91 20.00 -2.84
N LEU A 364 -6.04 20.59 -1.64
CA LEU A 364 -4.89 21.06 -0.88
C LEU A 364 -3.98 19.90 -0.46
N GLN A 365 -4.56 18.77 -0.05
CA GLN A 365 -3.83 17.54 0.26
C GLN A 365 -2.93 17.13 -0.91
N PHE A 366 -3.45 17.13 -2.12
CA PHE A 366 -2.69 16.77 -3.33
C PHE A 366 -1.44 17.65 -3.49
N TYR A 367 -1.59 18.99 -3.42
CA TYR A 367 -0.44 19.88 -3.58
C TYR A 367 0.59 19.71 -2.47
N ILE A 368 0.15 19.55 -1.22
CA ILE A 368 1.07 19.41 -0.09
C ILE A 368 1.82 18.07 -0.21
N THR A 369 1.13 16.96 -0.48
CA THR A 369 1.78 15.65 -0.63
C THR A 369 2.80 15.67 -1.79
N MET A 370 2.51 16.42 -2.86
CA MET A 370 3.44 16.60 -3.97
C MET A 370 4.71 17.34 -3.51
N ILE A 371 4.56 18.44 -2.79
CA ILE A 371 5.70 19.20 -2.22
C ILE A 371 6.50 18.31 -1.27
N GLU A 372 5.83 17.55 -0.40
CA GLU A 372 6.47 16.62 0.53
C GLU A 372 7.34 15.59 -0.19
N ALA A 373 6.83 14.99 -1.29
CA ALA A 373 7.60 14.01 -2.06
C ALA A 373 8.81 14.65 -2.74
N PHE A 374 8.65 15.83 -3.34
CA PHE A 374 9.77 16.55 -3.98
C PHE A 374 10.83 17.02 -3.00
N VAL A 375 10.47 17.36 -1.76
CA VAL A 375 11.42 17.74 -0.71
C VAL A 375 12.07 16.51 -0.11
N HIS A 376 11.28 15.45 0.12
CA HIS A 376 11.76 14.25 0.80
C HIS A 376 12.88 13.54 0.04
N ILE A 377 12.72 13.29 -1.26
CA ILE A 377 13.66 12.47 -2.03
C ILE A 377 15.09 13.06 -2.04
N PRO A 378 15.31 14.34 -2.43
CA PRO A 378 16.64 14.92 -2.38
C PRO A 378 17.23 15.00 -0.97
N LEU A 379 16.38 15.33 0.02
CA LEU A 379 16.81 15.44 1.40
C LEU A 379 17.15 14.07 1.99
N ALA A 380 16.42 13.01 1.63
CA ALA A 380 16.68 11.64 2.05
C ALA A 380 17.99 11.10 1.46
N LEU A 381 18.27 11.39 0.19
CA LEU A 381 19.54 11.06 -0.43
C LEU A 381 20.72 11.77 0.27
N LEU A 382 20.59 13.08 0.52
CA LEU A 382 21.62 13.86 1.17
C LEU A 382 21.84 13.42 2.63
N LEU A 383 20.79 13.34 3.45
CA LEU A 383 20.92 12.95 4.85
C LEU A 383 21.23 11.45 5.01
N GLY A 384 20.80 10.62 4.06
CA GLY A 384 21.11 9.18 4.04
C GLY A 384 22.60 8.90 3.88
N THR A 385 23.33 9.70 3.09
CA THR A 385 24.77 9.56 2.93
C THR A 385 25.55 9.97 4.19
N TYR A 386 25.06 10.97 4.96
CA TYR A 386 25.75 11.46 6.17
C TYR A 386 25.37 10.70 7.44
N TRP A 387 24.09 10.34 7.60
CA TRP A 387 23.56 9.78 8.85
C TRP A 387 22.90 8.40 8.66
N GLY A 388 23.06 7.81 7.49
CA GLY A 388 22.54 6.49 7.19
C GLY A 388 21.01 6.44 7.25
N VAL A 389 20.47 5.32 7.70
CA VAL A 389 19.00 5.09 7.83
C VAL A 389 18.33 6.18 8.66
N LYS A 390 18.98 6.67 9.73
CA LYS A 390 18.44 7.75 10.59
C LYS A 390 18.26 9.04 9.81
N GLY A 391 19.18 9.36 8.89
CA GLY A 391 19.08 10.52 8.01
C GLY A 391 17.87 10.44 7.09
N VAL A 392 17.57 9.28 6.53
CA VAL A 392 16.38 9.05 5.69
C VAL A 392 15.10 9.29 6.49
N ILE A 393 15.03 8.83 7.75
CA ILE A 393 13.83 9.05 8.58
C ILE A 393 13.72 10.51 9.02
N ILE A 394 14.82 11.17 9.33
CA ILE A 394 14.82 12.61 9.64
C ILE A 394 14.28 13.41 8.45
N SER A 395 14.69 13.08 7.22
CA SER A 395 14.13 13.72 6.03
C SER A 395 12.63 13.52 5.90
N LEU A 396 12.12 12.32 6.24
CA LEU A 396 10.70 12.01 6.23
C LEU A 396 9.93 12.83 7.28
N ILE A 397 10.49 12.98 8.49
CA ILE A 397 9.92 13.82 9.55
C ILE A 397 9.85 15.28 9.09
N ILE A 398 10.94 15.83 8.54
CA ILE A 398 11.01 17.22 8.08
C ILE A 398 9.98 17.46 6.96
N SER A 399 9.96 16.61 5.94
CA SER A 399 9.06 16.79 4.79
C SER A 399 7.59 16.70 5.17
N THR A 400 7.22 15.79 6.08
CA THR A 400 5.82 15.57 6.48
C THR A 400 5.37 16.42 7.67
N PHE A 401 6.26 17.22 8.27
CA PHE A 401 5.94 18.02 9.46
C PHE A 401 4.74 18.95 9.27
N ALA A 402 4.56 19.49 8.07
CA ALA A 402 3.41 20.34 7.72
C ALA A 402 2.05 19.68 8.01
N ASN A 403 1.97 18.33 7.95
CA ASN A 403 0.77 17.54 8.24
C ASN A 403 0.25 17.67 9.68
N THR A 404 1.04 18.23 10.56
CA THR A 404 0.60 18.54 11.94
C THR A 404 -0.20 19.83 12.02
N ILE A 405 -0.09 20.72 11.02
CA ILE A 405 -0.59 22.11 11.07
C ILE A 405 -1.74 22.33 10.08
N TRP A 406 -1.49 22.14 8.77
CA TRP A 406 -2.41 22.55 7.72
C TRP A 406 -3.80 21.89 7.79
N PRO A 407 -3.96 20.60 8.20
CA PRO A 407 -5.29 19.98 8.21
C PRO A 407 -6.23 20.62 9.24
N LYS A 408 -5.66 21.09 10.36
CA LYS A 408 -6.42 21.85 11.39
C LYS A 408 -6.96 23.15 10.83
N ILE A 409 -6.11 23.88 10.08
CA ILE A 409 -6.47 25.15 9.45
C ILE A 409 -7.54 24.91 8.37
N GLN A 410 -7.38 23.86 7.57
CA GLN A 410 -8.35 23.53 6.52
C GLN A 410 -9.73 23.23 7.10
N ILE A 411 -9.83 22.36 8.11
CA ILE A 411 -11.13 22.03 8.75
C ILE A 411 -11.75 23.30 9.36
N LYS A 412 -10.98 24.15 10.03
CA LYS A 412 -11.48 25.43 10.55
C LYS A 412 -12.06 26.31 9.44
N ASN A 413 -11.37 26.42 8.30
CA ASN A 413 -11.84 27.22 7.16
C ASN A 413 -13.07 26.62 6.47
N ILE A 414 -13.16 25.28 6.40
CA ILE A 414 -14.37 24.57 5.90
C ILE A 414 -15.58 24.92 6.78
N PHE A 415 -15.44 24.88 8.10
CA PHE A 415 -16.55 25.20 9.01
C PHE A 415 -16.96 26.69 8.99
N LEU A 416 -16.04 27.58 8.62
CA LEU A 416 -16.32 29.00 8.43
C LEU A 416 -16.90 29.32 7.05
N GLY A 417 -17.06 28.33 6.17
CA GLY A 417 -17.59 28.49 4.80
C GLY A 417 -16.71 29.36 3.89
N LYS A 418 -15.42 29.49 4.20
CA LYS A 418 -14.49 30.28 3.39
C LYS A 418 -14.25 29.62 2.02
N ARG A 419 -14.55 30.35 0.93
CA ARG A 419 -14.22 29.93 -0.44
C ARG A 419 -12.74 30.25 -0.75
N SER A 420 -11.87 29.26 -0.68
CA SER A 420 -10.43 29.41 -1.01
C SER A 420 -9.87 28.02 -1.39
N ILE A 421 -8.59 27.96 -1.80
CA ILE A 421 -7.85 26.69 -2.04
C ILE A 421 -7.95 25.72 -0.86
N TRP A 422 -8.27 26.20 0.34
CA TRP A 422 -8.47 25.40 1.55
C TRP A 422 -9.77 24.61 1.55
N VAL A 423 -10.74 24.92 0.67
CA VAL A 423 -12.11 24.38 0.72
C VAL A 423 -12.54 23.71 -0.60
N LYS A 424 -11.92 24.08 -1.73
CA LYS A 424 -12.28 23.49 -3.04
C LYS A 424 -11.06 23.18 -3.90
#